data_3bfb2adf704a32f1a4428eabf09c926b
#
_entry.id   3bfb2adf704a32f1a4428eabf09c926b
#
_cell.length_a   1.000
_cell.length_b   1.000
_cell.length_c   1.000
_cell.angle_alpha   90.00
_cell.angle_beta   90.00
_cell.angle_gamma   90.00
#
_symmetry.space_group_name_H-M   'P 1'
#
loop_
_entity.id
_entity.type
_entity.pdbx_description
1 polymer ?
#
loop_
_entity_poly.entity_id
_entity_poly.type
_entity_poly.pdbx_seq_one_letter_code
_entity_poly.pdbx_strand_id
1 'polypeptide(L)'
;MNVKEATNAHDEHQNGLAVPEAKRVPKERTFHGDTFIDNYEWLRDKESQDVRDYVAAQNRYCEQRMAPLASLRKTLFDEFKSHVQETDMSVPTRMDGYWYFTRTTQGKQYATQCRVPVRSADDWDPPTVEADAPLDGEQVVFDTNVEAEGHDFFRLGGMDISKDGRWMLYGTDTRGDERYDFRIRNLETGEELPEQFNGIGGACFTPDAQWVFYVLLDDAWRPYAVMRHHVGTPVSDDVEVYREADERFWVGVGLSFDERSIVIGTGSKTTTEVLLLSTDTPEGEFRAFIPRESDVEYDVSFSCFEGAGENGEDIPLAVVYHNALNPNFEIDVIDMRTHEPPYKLGEGVRVAVGSPYGCEHGDDVEPGASSMPIGTPYSNPCNPAILQGAHGLGIEGIAIHRHFVALQYRAESLPHIAVMTKAAAAEDFLAGRPWRFTELVPHALEGDWDVDESVDEINEERAEIWGKLDALAAAQGEGSAVHGISRKAMTSSDGATADKMPGETRR
;
A
#
# COMPACT_ATOMS: atom_id res chain seq x y z
N MET A 1 -49.06 -11.47 7.92
CA MET A 1 -48.58 -12.10 6.70
C MET A 1 -47.08 -11.94 6.67
N ASN A 2 -46.37 -13.03 6.79
CA ASN A 2 -44.90 -13.00 7.04
C ASN A 2 -44.16 -12.67 5.74
N VAL A 3 -43.34 -11.64 5.76
CA VAL A 3 -42.47 -11.19 4.65
C VAL A 3 -41.46 -12.28 4.21
N LYS A 4 -41.25 -13.32 4.97
CA LYS A 4 -40.38 -14.46 4.65
C LYS A 4 -40.98 -15.50 3.69
N GLU A 5 -42.28 -15.50 3.46
CA GLU A 5 -42.94 -16.43 2.53
C GLU A 5 -43.08 -15.87 1.10
N ALA A 6 -42.91 -14.56 0.93
CA ALA A 6 -43.06 -13.90 -0.39
C ALA A 6 -41.77 -13.91 -1.24
N THR A 7 -40.59 -14.13 -0.66
CA THR A 7 -39.30 -14.15 -1.38
C THR A 7 -38.91 -15.50 -1.96
N ASN A 8 -39.50 -16.60 -1.47
CA ASN A 8 -39.20 -17.94 -2.00
C ASN A 8 -40.10 -18.37 -3.19
N ALA A 9 -41.21 -17.69 -3.43
CA ALA A 9 -42.15 -18.09 -4.50
C ALA A 9 -41.84 -17.47 -5.87
N HIS A 10 -40.92 -16.50 -5.98
CA HIS A 10 -40.60 -15.83 -7.25
C HIS A 10 -39.42 -16.46 -8.01
N ASP A 11 -38.61 -17.30 -7.35
CA ASP A 11 -37.42 -17.89 -7.93
C ASP A 11 -37.62 -19.32 -8.47
N GLU A 12 -38.71 -19.98 -8.15
CA GLU A 12 -38.96 -21.38 -8.53
C GLU A 12 -39.48 -21.58 -9.97
N HIS A 13 -39.80 -20.53 -10.73
CA HIS A 13 -40.48 -20.66 -12.02
C HIS A 13 -39.68 -20.25 -13.26
N GLN A 14 -38.40 -19.95 -13.17
CA GLN A 14 -37.58 -19.71 -14.35
C GLN A 14 -36.50 -20.79 -14.52
N ASN A 15 -36.74 -21.76 -15.36
CA ASN A 15 -35.82 -22.74 -15.93
C ASN A 15 -35.61 -24.10 -15.26
N GLY A 16 -36.36 -24.51 -14.23
CA GLY A 16 -36.29 -25.89 -13.73
C GLY A 16 -34.94 -26.34 -13.12
N LEU A 17 -34.04 -25.39 -12.83
CA LEU A 17 -32.73 -25.68 -12.23
C LEU A 17 -32.86 -25.67 -10.71
N ALA A 18 -32.64 -26.83 -10.09
CA ALA A 18 -32.60 -26.94 -8.65
C ALA A 18 -31.33 -26.28 -8.09
N VAL A 19 -31.49 -25.43 -7.08
CA VAL A 19 -30.37 -24.86 -6.33
C VAL A 19 -29.67 -25.97 -5.56
N PRO A 20 -28.33 -26.16 -5.70
CA PRO A 20 -27.62 -27.15 -4.92
C PRO A 20 -27.64 -26.77 -3.43
N GLU A 21 -28.15 -27.68 -2.59
CA GLU A 21 -28.21 -27.48 -1.15
C GLU A 21 -27.05 -28.18 -0.44
N ALA A 22 -26.39 -27.47 0.48
CA ALA A 22 -25.40 -28.08 1.35
C ALA A 22 -26.05 -29.03 2.33
N LYS A 23 -25.56 -30.27 2.42
CA LYS A 23 -26.04 -31.23 3.41
C LYS A 23 -25.77 -30.71 4.83
N ARG A 24 -26.70 -30.98 5.74
CA ARG A 24 -26.54 -30.65 7.16
C ARG A 24 -25.93 -31.84 7.89
N VAL A 25 -24.70 -31.66 8.39
CA VAL A 25 -23.98 -32.66 9.20
C VAL A 25 -23.67 -31.99 10.54
N PRO A 26 -24.52 -32.15 11.56
CA PRO A 26 -24.33 -31.48 12.84
C PRO A 26 -23.00 -31.85 13.49
N LYS A 27 -22.18 -30.84 13.84
CA LYS A 27 -20.97 -30.99 14.62
C LYS A 27 -20.99 -29.98 15.78
N GLU A 28 -20.80 -30.50 16.98
CA GLU A 28 -20.66 -29.64 18.16
C GLU A 28 -19.29 -28.98 18.18
N ARG A 29 -19.27 -27.66 18.42
CA ARG A 29 -18.07 -26.86 18.55
C ARG A 29 -18.15 -26.01 19.83
N THR A 30 -17.05 -25.99 20.58
CA THR A 30 -16.95 -25.22 21.83
C THR A 30 -15.81 -24.23 21.71
N PHE A 31 -16.10 -22.95 21.90
CA PHE A 31 -15.11 -21.87 21.95
C PHE A 31 -15.39 -20.99 23.18
N HIS A 32 -14.36 -20.69 23.95
CA HIS A 32 -14.44 -19.83 25.13
C HIS A 32 -15.54 -20.24 26.14
N GLY A 33 -15.86 -21.54 26.20
CA GLY A 33 -16.91 -22.06 27.07
C GLY A 33 -18.33 -21.99 26.48
N ASP A 34 -18.50 -21.40 25.30
CA ASP A 34 -19.76 -21.43 24.55
C ASP A 34 -19.78 -22.61 23.56
N THR A 35 -20.90 -23.32 23.55
CA THR A 35 -21.08 -24.52 22.70
C THR A 35 -22.23 -24.31 21.72
N PHE A 36 -21.95 -24.51 20.45
CA PHE A 36 -22.96 -24.43 19.38
C PHE A 36 -22.85 -25.57 18.40
N ILE A 37 -23.90 -25.78 17.61
CA ILE A 37 -23.94 -26.82 16.57
C ILE A 37 -23.66 -26.17 15.21
N ASP A 38 -22.54 -26.57 14.60
CA ASP A 38 -22.21 -26.22 13.23
C ASP A 38 -22.67 -27.34 12.28
N ASN A 39 -23.63 -27.02 11.43
CA ASN A 39 -24.17 -27.99 10.46
C ASN A 39 -23.31 -28.11 9.21
N TYR A 40 -22.34 -27.22 9.02
CA TYR A 40 -21.58 -27.07 7.79
C TYR A 40 -20.06 -27.15 7.99
N GLU A 41 -19.60 -27.58 9.16
CA GLU A 41 -18.17 -27.77 9.46
C GLU A 41 -17.47 -28.67 8.43
N TRP A 42 -18.18 -29.62 7.83
CA TRP A 42 -17.67 -30.52 6.81
C TRP A 42 -17.13 -29.80 5.56
N LEU A 43 -17.58 -28.57 5.26
CA LEU A 43 -17.11 -27.74 4.15
C LEU A 43 -15.66 -27.30 4.32
N ARG A 44 -15.08 -27.37 5.52
CA ARG A 44 -13.67 -27.03 5.77
C ARG A 44 -12.69 -28.06 5.21
N ASP A 45 -13.13 -29.29 5.02
CA ASP A 45 -12.30 -30.36 4.46
C ASP A 45 -12.23 -30.24 2.92
N LYS A 46 -11.33 -29.38 2.44
CA LYS A 46 -11.12 -29.10 1.01
C LYS A 46 -10.80 -30.35 0.17
N GLU A 47 -10.22 -31.38 0.81
CA GLU A 47 -9.81 -32.61 0.15
C GLU A 47 -10.95 -33.64 0.07
N SER A 48 -12.02 -33.43 0.82
CA SER A 48 -13.18 -34.31 0.82
C SER A 48 -13.89 -34.31 -0.54
N GLN A 49 -14.25 -35.52 -1.02
CA GLN A 49 -15.02 -35.66 -2.26
C GLN A 49 -16.40 -34.98 -2.16
N ASP A 50 -17.04 -35.05 -1.00
CA ASP A 50 -18.32 -34.36 -0.74
C ASP A 50 -18.26 -32.87 -0.94
N VAL A 51 -17.16 -32.23 -0.51
CA VAL A 51 -16.94 -30.77 -0.70
C VAL A 51 -16.72 -30.48 -2.18
N ARG A 52 -15.86 -31.22 -2.85
CA ARG A 52 -15.60 -31.07 -4.29
C ARG A 52 -16.87 -31.24 -5.12
N ASP A 53 -17.68 -32.26 -4.81
CA ASP A 53 -18.95 -32.47 -5.51
C ASP A 53 -19.95 -31.34 -5.30
N TYR A 54 -20.03 -30.82 -4.08
CA TYR A 54 -20.89 -29.68 -3.77
C TYR A 54 -20.44 -28.41 -4.49
N VAL A 55 -19.15 -28.08 -4.46
CA VAL A 55 -18.60 -26.93 -5.18
C VAL A 55 -18.82 -27.07 -6.69
N ALA A 56 -18.57 -28.24 -7.26
CA ALA A 56 -18.82 -28.53 -8.67
C ALA A 56 -20.30 -28.38 -9.04
N ALA A 57 -21.23 -28.77 -8.15
CA ALA A 57 -22.65 -28.56 -8.36
C ALA A 57 -23.04 -27.07 -8.34
N GLN A 58 -22.48 -26.30 -7.41
CA GLN A 58 -22.67 -24.83 -7.37
C GLN A 58 -22.15 -24.14 -8.61
N ASN A 59 -20.96 -24.51 -9.10
CA ASN A 59 -20.39 -23.97 -10.32
C ASN A 59 -21.29 -24.25 -11.55
N ARG A 60 -21.73 -25.51 -11.71
CA ARG A 60 -22.67 -25.87 -12.79
C ARG A 60 -23.97 -25.06 -12.71
N TYR A 61 -24.53 -24.90 -11.51
CA TYR A 61 -25.72 -24.08 -11.31
C TYR A 61 -25.48 -22.62 -11.73
N CYS A 62 -24.37 -22.03 -11.27
CA CYS A 62 -23.96 -20.67 -11.65
C CYS A 62 -23.82 -20.51 -13.18
N GLU A 63 -23.09 -21.42 -13.84
CA GLU A 63 -22.91 -21.42 -15.28
C GLU A 63 -24.23 -21.46 -16.05
N GLN A 64 -25.14 -22.33 -15.63
CA GLN A 64 -26.46 -22.45 -16.26
C GLN A 64 -27.33 -21.20 -16.03
N ARG A 65 -27.27 -20.60 -14.84
CA ARG A 65 -27.98 -19.34 -14.53
C ARG A 65 -27.41 -18.17 -15.31
N MET A 66 -26.11 -18.13 -15.53
CA MET A 66 -25.41 -17.07 -16.23
C MET A 66 -25.43 -17.23 -17.77
N ALA A 67 -25.70 -18.43 -18.28
CA ALA A 67 -25.69 -18.70 -19.73
C ALA A 67 -26.57 -17.75 -20.56
N PRO A 68 -27.82 -17.38 -20.13
CA PRO A 68 -28.63 -16.43 -20.88
C PRO A 68 -28.02 -15.02 -20.96
N LEU A 69 -27.10 -14.67 -20.06
CA LEU A 69 -26.42 -13.37 -19.99
C LEU A 69 -25.10 -13.34 -20.76
N ALA A 70 -24.72 -14.42 -21.46
CA ALA A 70 -23.42 -14.52 -22.12
C ALA A 70 -23.17 -13.38 -23.13
N SER A 71 -24.20 -13.01 -23.91
CA SER A 71 -24.09 -11.89 -24.86
C SER A 71 -23.91 -10.55 -24.16
N LEU A 72 -24.69 -10.28 -23.10
CA LEU A 72 -24.55 -9.05 -22.31
C LEU A 72 -23.17 -8.96 -21.66
N ARG A 73 -22.70 -10.05 -21.04
CA ARG A 73 -21.37 -10.12 -20.43
C ARG A 73 -20.26 -9.81 -21.44
N LYS A 74 -20.41 -10.38 -22.67
CA LYS A 74 -19.45 -10.07 -23.74
C LYS A 74 -19.48 -8.61 -24.14
N THR A 75 -20.66 -8.02 -24.32
CA THR A 75 -20.80 -6.60 -24.66
C THR A 75 -20.15 -5.70 -23.59
N LEU A 76 -20.46 -5.95 -22.30
CA LEU A 76 -19.88 -5.19 -21.20
C LEU A 76 -18.36 -5.38 -21.09
N PHE A 77 -17.87 -6.60 -21.31
CA PHE A 77 -16.43 -6.86 -21.31
C PHE A 77 -15.71 -6.12 -22.44
N ASP A 78 -16.28 -6.17 -23.65
CA ASP A 78 -15.72 -5.48 -24.83
C ASP A 78 -15.73 -3.95 -24.62
N GLU A 79 -16.79 -3.41 -24.00
CA GLU A 79 -16.89 -2.00 -23.63
C GLU A 79 -15.82 -1.60 -22.60
N PHE A 80 -15.72 -2.31 -21.45
CA PHE A 80 -14.69 -2.03 -20.47
C PHE A 80 -13.27 -2.15 -21.03
N LYS A 81 -13.03 -3.17 -21.84
CA LYS A 81 -11.74 -3.35 -22.51
C LYS A 81 -11.41 -2.21 -23.45
N SER A 82 -12.41 -1.63 -24.15
CA SER A 82 -12.18 -0.51 -25.05
C SER A 82 -11.75 0.79 -24.36
N HIS A 83 -12.00 0.90 -23.05
CA HIS A 83 -11.59 2.05 -22.24
C HIS A 83 -10.17 1.88 -21.62
N VAL A 84 -9.51 0.73 -21.83
CA VAL A 84 -8.18 0.45 -21.33
C VAL A 84 -7.16 0.60 -22.45
N GLN A 85 -6.14 1.43 -22.22
CA GLN A 85 -4.97 1.48 -23.09
C GLN A 85 -4.10 0.25 -22.81
N GLU A 86 -4.17 -0.77 -23.69
CA GLU A 86 -3.46 -2.04 -23.48
C GLU A 86 -1.95 -1.94 -23.72
N THR A 87 -1.51 -1.12 -24.68
CA THR A 87 -0.09 -0.82 -24.86
C THR A 87 0.23 0.46 -24.12
N ASP A 88 0.92 0.33 -23.02
CA ASP A 88 1.17 1.42 -22.08
C ASP A 88 2.48 1.22 -21.34
N MET A 89 2.88 2.19 -20.55
CA MET A 89 4.09 2.12 -19.72
C MET A 89 3.91 2.93 -18.44
N SER A 90 4.65 2.56 -17.39
CA SER A 90 4.68 3.36 -16.18
C SER A 90 5.64 4.55 -16.31
N VAL A 91 5.48 5.54 -15.43
CA VAL A 91 6.47 6.61 -15.26
C VAL A 91 7.80 5.99 -14.77
N PRO A 92 8.94 6.34 -15.39
CA PRO A 92 10.24 5.86 -14.94
C PRO A 92 10.57 6.34 -13.52
N THR A 93 11.00 5.42 -12.67
CA THR A 93 11.47 5.70 -11.30
C THR A 93 12.96 5.41 -11.23
N ARG A 94 13.74 6.37 -10.74
CA ARG A 94 15.18 6.18 -10.57
C ARG A 94 15.47 5.44 -9.26
N MET A 95 16.21 4.33 -9.37
CA MET A 95 16.87 3.66 -8.27
C MET A 95 18.35 3.46 -8.64
N ASP A 96 19.24 3.99 -7.82
CA ASP A 96 20.69 3.93 -8.02
C ASP A 96 21.16 4.31 -9.43
N GLY A 97 21.71 3.34 -10.14
CA GLY A 97 22.27 3.50 -11.48
C GLY A 97 21.28 3.34 -12.63
N TYR A 98 20.00 3.16 -12.37
CA TYR A 98 19.01 2.84 -13.40
C TYR A 98 17.70 3.60 -13.21
N TRP A 99 16.99 3.82 -14.34
CA TRP A 99 15.60 4.17 -14.40
C TRP A 99 14.78 2.89 -14.64
N TYR A 100 13.87 2.57 -13.74
CA TYR A 100 12.98 1.40 -13.81
C TYR A 100 11.59 1.80 -14.25
N PHE A 101 10.97 1.00 -15.09
CA PHE A 101 9.59 1.20 -15.56
C PHE A 101 9.01 -0.13 -16.03
N THR A 102 7.69 -0.16 -16.19
CA THR A 102 6.98 -1.31 -16.73
C THR A 102 6.43 -0.99 -18.10
N ARG A 103 6.29 -2.03 -18.93
CA ARG A 103 5.57 -1.96 -20.20
C ARG A 103 4.45 -2.98 -20.21
N THR A 104 3.28 -2.59 -20.71
CA THR A 104 2.22 -3.50 -21.11
C THR A 104 2.13 -3.52 -22.64
N THR A 105 1.68 -4.63 -23.20
CA THR A 105 1.56 -4.81 -24.65
C THR A 105 0.21 -5.40 -24.96
N GLN A 106 -0.46 -4.85 -25.96
CA GLN A 106 -1.78 -5.32 -26.40
C GLN A 106 -1.79 -6.82 -26.63
N GLY A 107 -2.76 -7.50 -26.06
CA GLY A 107 -2.94 -8.94 -26.17
C GLY A 107 -2.01 -9.78 -25.28
N LYS A 108 -1.12 -9.17 -24.52
CA LYS A 108 -0.36 -9.83 -23.45
C LYS A 108 -1.11 -9.74 -22.13
N GLN A 109 -0.90 -10.72 -21.25
CA GLN A 109 -1.61 -10.81 -19.96
C GLN A 109 -0.89 -10.05 -18.85
N TYR A 110 0.42 -9.93 -18.94
CA TYR A 110 1.28 -9.38 -17.89
C TYR A 110 2.15 -8.24 -18.39
N ALA A 111 2.61 -7.42 -17.45
CA ALA A 111 3.61 -6.40 -17.71
C ALA A 111 5.02 -7.01 -17.82
N THR A 112 5.90 -6.32 -18.52
CA THR A 112 7.34 -6.56 -18.59
C THR A 112 8.04 -5.50 -17.75
N GLN A 113 8.90 -5.92 -16.83
CA GLN A 113 9.74 -5.04 -16.03
C GLN A 113 10.98 -4.65 -16.84
N CYS A 114 11.22 -3.36 -17.00
CA CYS A 114 12.29 -2.81 -17.81
C CYS A 114 13.15 -1.85 -17.00
N ARG A 115 14.38 -1.64 -17.44
CA ARG A 115 15.26 -0.58 -16.92
C ARG A 115 16.16 -0.03 -18.02
N VAL A 116 16.66 1.19 -17.81
CA VAL A 116 17.68 1.83 -18.64
C VAL A 116 18.73 2.48 -17.72
N PRO A 117 20.04 2.40 -18.05
CA PRO A 117 21.06 3.04 -17.24
C PRO A 117 20.85 4.57 -17.18
N VAL A 118 21.13 5.18 -16.02
CA VAL A 118 21.20 6.64 -15.92
C VAL A 118 22.40 7.17 -16.72
N ARG A 119 22.26 8.35 -17.33
CA ARG A 119 23.32 8.96 -18.17
C ARG A 119 24.50 9.44 -17.32
N SER A 120 24.25 9.91 -16.11
CA SER A 120 25.24 10.32 -15.13
C SER A 120 24.66 10.31 -13.71
N ALA A 121 25.51 10.41 -12.68
CA ALA A 121 25.09 10.45 -11.29
C ALA A 121 24.15 11.64 -11.00
N ASP A 122 24.33 12.76 -11.69
CA ASP A 122 23.55 13.99 -11.49
C ASP A 122 22.33 14.07 -12.43
N ASP A 123 22.06 13.03 -13.22
CA ASP A 123 20.94 13.00 -14.16
C ASP A 123 19.66 12.54 -13.45
N TRP A 124 18.83 13.51 -13.06
CA TRP A 124 17.55 13.31 -12.42
C TRP A 124 16.35 13.57 -13.36
N ASP A 125 16.61 13.85 -14.63
CA ASP A 125 15.56 13.99 -15.62
C ASP A 125 15.16 12.61 -16.14
N PRO A 126 13.90 12.17 -15.89
CA PRO A 126 13.46 10.86 -16.35
C PRO A 126 13.52 10.78 -17.88
N PRO A 127 13.89 9.63 -18.44
CA PRO A 127 13.83 9.45 -19.88
C PRO A 127 12.39 9.54 -20.37
N THR A 128 12.19 10.11 -21.55
CA THR A 128 10.89 10.03 -22.22
C THR A 128 10.72 8.61 -22.74
N VAL A 129 9.79 7.87 -22.16
CA VAL A 129 9.45 6.51 -22.56
C VAL A 129 8.22 6.54 -23.46
N GLU A 130 8.31 5.84 -24.59
CA GLU A 130 7.14 5.60 -25.47
C GLU A 130 6.67 4.17 -25.29
N ALA A 131 5.34 3.97 -25.28
CA ALA A 131 4.76 2.68 -24.94
C ALA A 131 5.11 1.56 -25.95
N ASP A 132 5.30 1.90 -27.22
CA ASP A 132 5.53 0.96 -28.33
C ASP A 132 6.97 0.95 -28.85
N ALA A 133 7.86 1.77 -28.30
CA ALA A 133 9.25 1.85 -28.70
C ALA A 133 10.22 1.67 -27.52
N PRO A 134 11.18 0.73 -27.60
CA PRO A 134 12.19 0.59 -26.56
C PRO A 134 13.17 1.78 -26.59
N LEU A 135 13.69 2.14 -25.43
CA LEU A 135 14.74 3.12 -25.26
C LEU A 135 16.11 2.55 -25.70
N ASP A 136 17.02 3.42 -26.12
CA ASP A 136 18.40 3.01 -26.35
C ASP A 136 19.05 2.54 -25.03
N GLY A 137 19.59 1.32 -25.04
CA GLY A 137 20.14 0.68 -23.85
C GLY A 137 19.10 0.09 -22.88
N GLU A 138 17.83 0.03 -23.27
CA GLU A 138 16.80 -0.61 -22.46
C GLU A 138 17.10 -2.10 -22.24
N GLN A 139 16.91 -2.55 -21.03
CA GLN A 139 17.09 -3.93 -20.58
C GLN A 139 15.78 -4.46 -20.00
N VAL A 140 15.37 -5.66 -20.42
CA VAL A 140 14.32 -6.40 -19.77
C VAL A 140 14.89 -7.01 -18.50
N VAL A 141 14.31 -6.64 -17.36
CA VAL A 141 14.65 -7.17 -16.03
C VAL A 141 13.90 -8.47 -15.77
N PHE A 142 12.58 -8.46 -16.06
CA PHE A 142 11.71 -9.62 -15.87
C PHE A 142 10.53 -9.54 -16.84
N ASP A 143 10.40 -10.50 -17.73
CA ASP A 143 9.23 -10.63 -18.59
C ASP A 143 8.26 -11.65 -18.00
N THR A 144 7.24 -11.16 -17.30
CA THR A 144 6.23 -11.98 -16.67
C THR A 144 5.47 -12.87 -17.68
N ASN A 145 5.36 -12.44 -18.95
CA ASN A 145 4.70 -13.24 -19.97
C ASN A 145 5.53 -14.49 -20.35
N VAL A 146 6.85 -14.36 -20.37
CA VAL A 146 7.78 -15.48 -20.65
C VAL A 146 7.81 -16.44 -19.46
N GLU A 147 7.95 -15.90 -18.26
CA GLU A 147 8.02 -16.71 -17.03
C GLU A 147 6.68 -17.45 -16.75
N ALA A 148 5.55 -16.91 -17.20
CA ALA A 148 4.24 -17.53 -17.06
C ALA A 148 3.99 -18.69 -18.05
N GLU A 149 4.85 -18.91 -19.05
CA GLU A 149 4.65 -19.96 -20.04
C GLU A 149 4.64 -21.36 -19.38
N GLY A 150 3.58 -22.10 -19.65
CA GLY A 150 3.41 -23.46 -19.11
C GLY A 150 2.75 -23.52 -17.73
N HIS A 151 2.35 -22.38 -17.15
CA HIS A 151 1.61 -22.31 -15.90
C HIS A 151 0.15 -21.92 -16.14
N ASP A 152 -0.78 -22.58 -15.44
CA ASP A 152 -2.20 -22.22 -15.47
C ASP A 152 -2.49 -20.93 -14.70
N PHE A 153 -1.64 -20.61 -13.73
CA PHE A 153 -1.63 -19.39 -12.94
C PHE A 153 -0.19 -18.92 -12.75
N PHE A 154 0.03 -17.61 -12.82
CA PHE A 154 1.34 -17.02 -12.54
C PHE A 154 1.18 -15.63 -11.93
N ARG A 155 1.94 -15.34 -10.88
CA ARG A 155 2.01 -14.01 -10.25
C ARG A 155 3.44 -13.73 -9.79
N LEU A 156 3.96 -12.57 -10.16
CA LEU A 156 5.16 -12.00 -9.55
C LEU A 156 4.74 -11.34 -8.21
N GLY A 157 5.22 -11.88 -7.09
CA GLY A 157 4.83 -11.45 -5.74
C GLY A 157 5.73 -10.38 -5.14
N GLY A 158 6.99 -10.37 -5.52
CA GLY A 158 7.97 -9.40 -5.06
C GLY A 158 9.22 -9.44 -5.92
N MET A 159 9.91 -8.31 -5.98
CA MET A 159 11.18 -8.17 -6.70
C MET A 159 12.03 -7.15 -5.97
N ASP A 160 13.26 -7.53 -5.65
CA ASP A 160 14.27 -6.66 -5.08
C ASP A 160 15.55 -6.75 -5.92
N ILE A 161 16.25 -5.63 -6.10
CA ILE A 161 17.44 -5.57 -6.93
C ILE A 161 18.57 -4.98 -6.09
N SER A 162 19.73 -5.66 -6.14
CA SER A 162 20.93 -5.18 -5.45
C SER A 162 21.36 -3.78 -5.91
N LYS A 163 22.01 -3.04 -5.04
CA LYS A 163 22.44 -1.65 -5.28
C LYS A 163 23.30 -1.50 -6.54
N ASP A 164 24.10 -2.50 -6.87
CA ASP A 164 24.93 -2.53 -8.10
C ASP A 164 24.13 -2.91 -9.36
N GLY A 165 22.83 -3.26 -9.19
CA GLY A 165 21.94 -3.64 -10.28
C GLY A 165 22.21 -5.00 -10.90
N ARG A 166 23.03 -5.87 -10.26
CA ARG A 166 23.47 -7.17 -10.83
C ARG A 166 22.60 -8.34 -10.39
N TRP A 167 22.09 -8.30 -9.17
CA TRP A 167 21.34 -9.39 -8.58
C TRP A 167 19.88 -9.00 -8.41
N MET A 168 19.00 -9.93 -8.72
CA MET A 168 17.56 -9.81 -8.52
C MET A 168 17.10 -10.95 -7.61
N LEU A 169 16.46 -10.61 -6.50
CA LEU A 169 15.68 -11.49 -5.64
C LEU A 169 14.22 -11.34 -6.05
N TYR A 170 13.57 -12.41 -6.47
CA TYR A 170 12.19 -12.34 -6.94
C TYR A 170 11.38 -13.55 -6.50
N GLY A 171 10.11 -13.33 -6.20
CA GLY A 171 9.19 -14.34 -5.74
C GLY A 171 8.04 -14.57 -6.72
N THR A 172 7.72 -15.83 -7.00
CA THR A 172 6.64 -16.20 -7.90
C THR A 172 5.63 -17.11 -7.21
N ASP A 173 4.36 -16.93 -7.52
CA ASP A 173 3.29 -17.87 -7.17
C ASP A 173 2.72 -18.47 -8.46
N THR A 174 2.81 -19.79 -8.59
CA THR A 174 2.27 -20.57 -9.71
C THR A 174 1.07 -21.43 -9.30
N ARG A 175 0.63 -21.32 -8.05
CA ARG A 175 -0.48 -22.09 -7.47
C ARG A 175 -1.72 -21.25 -7.23
N GLY A 176 -1.57 -19.92 -7.10
CA GLY A 176 -2.64 -19.00 -6.77
C GLY A 176 -3.00 -19.02 -5.27
N ASP A 177 -2.04 -19.36 -4.41
CA ASP A 177 -2.23 -19.46 -2.96
C ASP A 177 -1.49 -18.36 -2.17
N GLU A 178 -0.89 -17.40 -2.87
CA GLU A 178 -0.16 -16.27 -2.29
C GLU A 178 1.02 -16.68 -1.39
N ARG A 179 1.54 -17.88 -1.59
CA ARG A 179 2.82 -18.34 -1.05
C ARG A 179 3.83 -18.31 -2.17
N TYR A 180 4.87 -17.52 -1.99
CA TYR A 180 5.83 -17.23 -3.05
C TYR A 180 7.08 -18.09 -2.90
N ASP A 181 7.56 -18.57 -4.03
CA ASP A 181 8.84 -19.26 -4.14
C ASP A 181 9.87 -18.26 -4.66
N PHE A 182 10.79 -17.80 -3.76
CA PHE A 182 11.79 -16.81 -4.08
C PHE A 182 13.08 -17.44 -4.59
N ARG A 183 13.73 -16.73 -5.54
CA ARG A 183 14.99 -17.11 -6.18
C ARG A 183 15.87 -15.89 -6.38
N ILE A 184 17.16 -16.14 -6.61
CA ILE A 184 18.16 -15.12 -6.89
C ILE A 184 18.67 -15.33 -8.30
N ARG A 185 18.58 -14.29 -9.14
CA ARG A 185 19.02 -14.30 -10.54
C ARG A 185 20.08 -13.23 -10.78
N ASN A 186 21.15 -13.59 -11.48
CA ASN A 186 22.12 -12.63 -12.00
C ASN A 186 21.55 -11.98 -13.27
N LEU A 187 21.35 -10.66 -13.25
CA LEU A 187 20.75 -9.93 -14.38
C LEU A 187 21.69 -9.74 -15.57
N GLU A 188 23.01 -9.95 -15.40
CA GLU A 188 23.98 -9.88 -16.50
C GLU A 188 24.07 -11.20 -17.27
N THR A 189 24.01 -12.32 -16.56
CA THR A 189 24.18 -13.65 -17.17
C THR A 189 22.87 -14.40 -17.37
N GLY A 190 21.81 -14.03 -16.64
CA GLY A 190 20.55 -14.76 -16.57
C GLY A 190 20.59 -16.03 -15.71
N GLU A 191 21.73 -16.33 -15.08
CA GLU A 191 21.89 -17.53 -14.24
C GLU A 191 21.22 -17.35 -12.88
N GLU A 192 20.54 -18.40 -12.41
CA GLU A 192 19.97 -18.47 -11.06
C GLU A 192 20.95 -19.14 -10.10
N LEU A 193 20.99 -18.62 -8.87
CA LEU A 193 21.68 -19.30 -7.78
C LEU A 193 20.86 -20.54 -7.35
N PRO A 194 21.51 -21.54 -6.70
CA PRO A 194 20.83 -22.76 -6.30
C PRO A 194 19.85 -22.58 -5.12
N GLU A 195 19.93 -21.46 -4.40
CA GLU A 195 19.07 -21.17 -3.26
C GLU A 195 17.61 -20.97 -3.68
N GLN A 196 16.70 -21.59 -2.93
CA GLN A 196 15.26 -21.47 -3.14
C GLN A 196 14.57 -21.29 -1.78
N PHE A 197 13.83 -20.19 -1.64
CA PHE A 197 13.05 -19.89 -0.46
C PHE A 197 11.58 -20.17 -0.79
N ASN A 198 11.07 -21.34 -0.39
CA ASN A 198 9.76 -21.81 -0.85
C ASN A 198 8.66 -21.44 0.14
N GLY A 199 7.51 -20.97 -0.39
CA GLY A 199 6.28 -20.72 0.36
C GLY A 199 6.39 -19.61 1.40
N ILE A 200 7.18 -18.57 1.14
CA ILE A 200 7.42 -17.44 2.05
C ILE A 200 6.53 -16.24 1.73
N GLY A 201 6.41 -15.30 2.67
CA GLY A 201 5.55 -14.11 2.53
C GLY A 201 6.23 -12.94 1.83
N GLY A 202 7.55 -12.85 1.86
CA GLY A 202 8.34 -11.78 1.26
C GLY A 202 9.80 -11.86 1.68
N ALA A 203 10.67 -11.14 0.96
CA ALA A 203 12.10 -11.11 1.23
C ALA A 203 12.73 -9.80 0.74
N CYS A 204 13.90 -9.45 1.29
CA CYS A 204 14.74 -8.36 0.83
C CYS A 204 16.23 -8.70 0.89
N PHE A 205 17.05 -8.02 0.06
CA PHE A 205 18.50 -8.05 0.13
C PHE A 205 19.06 -7.04 1.16
N THR A 206 20.30 -7.29 1.60
CA THR A 206 21.19 -6.18 1.99
C THR A 206 21.67 -5.45 0.73
N PRO A 207 22.12 -4.17 0.81
CA PRO A 207 22.55 -3.40 -0.36
C PRO A 207 23.64 -4.07 -1.20
N ASP A 208 24.53 -4.84 -0.55
CA ASP A 208 25.61 -5.60 -1.17
C ASP A 208 25.19 -6.99 -1.70
N ALA A 209 23.91 -7.35 -1.53
CA ALA A 209 23.33 -8.65 -1.87
C ALA A 209 24.04 -9.87 -1.23
N GLN A 210 24.76 -9.67 -0.11
CA GLN A 210 25.39 -10.76 0.61
C GLN A 210 24.43 -11.52 1.53
N TRP A 211 23.34 -10.86 1.92
CA TRP A 211 22.34 -11.42 2.81
C TRP A 211 20.93 -11.24 2.28
N VAL A 212 20.09 -12.22 2.57
CA VAL A 212 18.63 -12.19 2.35
C VAL A 212 17.94 -12.31 3.69
N PHE A 213 16.97 -11.43 3.93
CA PHE A 213 16.04 -11.55 5.04
C PHE A 213 14.67 -11.90 4.48
N TYR A 214 13.98 -12.89 5.05
CA TYR A 214 12.70 -13.36 4.51
C TYR A 214 11.72 -13.78 5.59
N VAL A 215 10.43 -13.73 5.26
CA VAL A 215 9.31 -13.91 6.20
C VAL A 215 8.67 -15.27 6.02
N LEU A 216 8.56 -16.01 7.12
CA LEU A 216 7.82 -17.28 7.18
C LEU A 216 6.32 -17.04 7.39
N LEU A 217 5.50 -17.86 6.73
CA LEU A 217 4.05 -17.92 6.90
C LEU A 217 3.66 -19.15 7.72
N ASP A 218 2.67 -18.99 8.61
CA ASP A 218 2.02 -20.13 9.26
C ASP A 218 0.95 -20.79 8.36
N ASP A 219 0.27 -21.80 8.89
CA ASP A 219 -0.79 -22.52 8.14
C ASP A 219 -1.98 -21.63 7.80
N ALA A 220 -2.19 -20.53 8.51
CA ALA A 220 -3.25 -19.55 8.30
C ALA A 220 -2.80 -18.34 7.45
N TRP A 221 -1.66 -18.42 6.76
CA TRP A 221 -1.04 -17.34 5.98
C TRP A 221 -0.59 -16.13 6.80
N ARG A 222 -0.50 -16.25 8.13
CA ARG A 222 0.03 -15.18 8.96
C ARG A 222 1.56 -15.15 8.86
N PRO A 223 2.17 -14.03 8.43
CA PRO A 223 3.61 -13.82 8.53
C PRO A 223 3.99 -13.64 10.01
N TYR A 224 4.90 -14.48 10.53
CA TYR A 224 5.13 -14.57 11.96
C TYR A 224 6.59 -14.61 12.39
N ALA A 225 7.51 -14.88 11.47
CA ALA A 225 8.93 -14.97 11.80
C ALA A 225 9.79 -14.46 10.63
N VAL A 226 10.98 -13.95 10.95
CA VAL A 226 11.99 -13.53 9.98
C VAL A 226 13.20 -14.43 10.08
N MET A 227 13.66 -14.91 8.93
CA MET A 227 14.88 -15.67 8.74
C MET A 227 15.95 -14.80 8.12
N ARG A 228 17.20 -15.15 8.36
CA ARG A 228 18.40 -14.55 7.74
C ARG A 228 19.19 -15.62 7.02
N HIS A 229 19.52 -15.38 5.77
CA HIS A 229 20.29 -16.25 4.88
C HIS A 229 21.55 -15.54 4.41
N HIS A 230 22.68 -16.24 4.40
CA HIS A 230 23.91 -15.76 3.75
C HIS A 230 23.98 -16.33 2.34
N VAL A 231 23.97 -15.44 1.33
CA VAL A 231 23.98 -15.84 -0.08
C VAL A 231 25.19 -16.72 -0.40
N GLY A 232 24.96 -17.83 -1.09
CA GLY A 232 25.96 -18.84 -1.40
C GLY A 232 26.06 -19.97 -0.38
N THR A 233 25.23 -20.00 0.66
CA THR A 233 25.14 -21.09 1.63
C THR A 233 23.85 -21.91 1.46
N PRO A 234 23.76 -23.14 2.01
CA PRO A 234 22.51 -23.86 2.00
C PRO A 234 21.42 -23.17 2.84
N VAL A 235 20.18 -23.11 2.34
CA VAL A 235 19.01 -22.56 3.07
C VAL A 235 18.73 -23.30 4.39
N SER A 236 19.21 -24.54 4.54
CA SER A 236 19.14 -25.29 5.81
C SER A 236 19.99 -24.70 6.95
N ASP A 237 20.92 -23.81 6.61
CA ASP A 237 21.83 -23.18 7.57
C ASP A 237 21.30 -21.81 8.04
N ASP A 238 20.12 -21.41 7.56
CA ASP A 238 19.48 -20.14 7.86
C ASP A 238 19.11 -20.00 9.33
N VAL A 239 19.18 -18.76 9.82
CA VAL A 239 18.95 -18.44 11.22
C VAL A 239 17.65 -17.65 11.37
N GLU A 240 16.79 -18.10 12.29
CA GLU A 240 15.65 -17.31 12.74
C GLU A 240 16.14 -16.12 13.59
N VAL A 241 15.84 -14.90 13.12
CA VAL A 241 16.30 -13.67 13.78
C VAL A 241 15.19 -12.91 14.51
N TYR A 242 13.94 -13.24 14.20
CA TYR A 242 12.77 -12.67 14.87
C TYR A 242 11.58 -13.64 14.82
N ARG A 243 10.81 -13.70 15.91
CA ARG A 243 9.55 -14.43 15.98
C ARG A 243 8.51 -13.66 16.76
N GLU A 244 7.36 -13.41 16.13
CA GLU A 244 6.19 -12.79 16.76
C GLU A 244 5.29 -13.87 17.37
N ALA A 245 5.18 -13.84 18.68
CA ALA A 245 4.40 -14.82 19.44
C ALA A 245 2.90 -14.47 19.53
N ASP A 246 2.56 -13.20 19.40
CA ASP A 246 1.17 -12.76 19.48
C ASP A 246 0.50 -12.91 18.11
N GLU A 247 -0.48 -13.81 18.02
CA GLU A 247 -1.20 -14.11 16.77
C GLU A 247 -1.96 -12.91 16.16
N ARG A 248 -2.17 -11.85 16.92
CA ARG A 248 -2.78 -10.60 16.41
C ARG A 248 -1.85 -9.79 15.52
N PHE A 249 -0.54 -10.03 15.61
CA PHE A 249 0.48 -9.26 14.91
C PHE A 249 0.98 -9.99 13.67
N TRP A 250 1.20 -9.23 12.62
CA TRP A 250 1.77 -9.66 11.35
C TRP A 250 3.14 -9.03 11.18
N VAL A 251 4.04 -9.77 10.58
CA VAL A 251 5.46 -9.39 10.46
C VAL A 251 5.81 -9.12 9.00
N GLY A 252 6.51 -8.02 8.75
CA GLY A 252 7.15 -7.72 7.48
C GLY A 252 8.64 -7.48 7.64
N VAL A 253 9.41 -7.64 6.58
CA VAL A 253 10.83 -7.29 6.54
C VAL A 253 11.15 -6.54 5.25
N GLY A 254 12.03 -5.56 5.33
CA GLY A 254 12.47 -4.76 4.19
C GLY A 254 13.75 -4.00 4.47
N LEU A 255 14.30 -3.37 3.46
CA LEU A 255 15.41 -2.44 3.56
C LEU A 255 14.86 -1.03 3.84
N SER A 256 15.50 -0.25 4.72
CA SER A 256 15.17 1.16 4.89
C SER A 256 15.47 1.94 3.61
N PHE A 257 14.73 3.06 3.39
CA PHE A 257 14.90 3.86 2.19
C PHE A 257 16.32 4.46 2.04
N ASP A 258 17.00 4.72 3.15
CA ASP A 258 18.39 5.17 3.18
C ASP A 258 19.41 4.01 3.10
N GLU A 259 18.92 2.76 3.01
CA GLU A 259 19.69 1.50 2.90
C GLU A 259 20.63 1.20 4.06
N ARG A 260 20.49 1.91 5.18
CA ARG A 260 21.35 1.73 6.37
C ARG A 260 20.86 0.67 7.33
N SER A 261 19.60 0.26 7.21
CA SER A 261 18.97 -0.67 8.13
C SER A 261 18.10 -1.70 7.44
N ILE A 262 18.16 -2.94 7.91
CA ILE A 262 17.09 -3.91 7.71
C ILE A 262 16.02 -3.59 8.76
N VAL A 263 14.79 -3.48 8.30
CA VAL A 263 13.63 -3.06 9.09
C VAL A 263 12.68 -4.24 9.23
N ILE A 264 12.35 -4.63 10.44
CA ILE A 264 11.21 -5.50 10.72
C ILE A 264 10.08 -4.63 11.22
N GLY A 265 8.96 -4.63 10.48
CA GLY A 265 7.70 -4.06 10.95
C GLY A 265 6.81 -5.16 11.49
N THR A 266 6.23 -4.97 12.67
CA THR A 266 5.21 -5.86 13.20
C THR A 266 4.02 -5.06 13.69
N GLY A 267 2.81 -5.47 13.29
CA GLY A 267 1.60 -4.69 13.58
C GLY A 267 0.34 -5.53 13.70
N SER A 268 -0.53 -5.06 14.57
CA SER A 268 -1.93 -5.47 14.66
C SER A 268 -2.81 -4.42 13.97
N LYS A 269 -4.12 -4.43 14.24
CA LYS A 269 -5.04 -3.40 13.70
C LYS A 269 -4.87 -2.02 14.35
N THR A 270 -4.30 -1.94 15.53
CA THR A 270 -4.24 -0.70 16.33
C THR A 270 -2.89 -0.49 17.02
N THR A 271 -1.91 -1.36 16.76
CA THR A 271 -0.62 -1.29 17.46
C THR A 271 0.50 -1.68 16.52
N THR A 272 1.56 -0.89 16.47
CA THR A 272 2.74 -1.12 15.63
C THR A 272 4.02 -1.20 16.46
N GLU A 273 5.01 -1.94 15.97
CA GLU A 273 6.39 -1.93 16.46
C GLU A 273 7.34 -2.09 15.28
N VAL A 274 8.43 -1.34 15.31
CA VAL A 274 9.51 -1.41 14.31
C VAL A 274 10.81 -1.78 14.99
N LEU A 275 11.53 -2.74 14.40
CA LEU A 275 12.84 -3.16 14.85
C LEU A 275 13.87 -2.92 13.73
N LEU A 276 15.07 -2.53 14.11
CA LEU A 276 16.17 -2.20 13.20
C LEU A 276 17.37 -3.12 13.43
N LEU A 277 18.04 -3.42 12.32
CA LEU A 277 19.36 -4.03 12.28
C LEU A 277 20.21 -3.28 11.25
N SER A 278 21.41 -2.83 11.65
CA SER A 278 22.31 -2.13 10.71
C SER A 278 22.74 -3.05 9.56
N THR A 279 22.71 -2.53 8.34
CA THR A 279 23.24 -3.24 7.16
C THR A 279 24.75 -3.45 7.20
N ASP A 280 25.50 -2.67 8.00
CA ASP A 280 26.93 -2.87 8.23
C ASP A 280 27.24 -4.08 9.10
N THR A 281 26.26 -4.55 9.89
CA THR A 281 26.40 -5.68 10.80
C THR A 281 25.20 -6.63 10.70
N PRO A 282 24.99 -7.25 9.52
CA PRO A 282 23.79 -8.05 9.24
C PRO A 282 23.68 -9.32 10.11
N GLU A 283 24.77 -9.75 10.74
CA GLU A 283 24.78 -10.86 11.71
C GLU A 283 24.38 -10.45 13.13
N GLY A 284 24.15 -9.15 13.38
CA GLY A 284 23.75 -8.61 14.67
C GLY A 284 22.33 -8.97 15.10
N GLU A 285 21.88 -8.33 16.16
CA GLU A 285 20.55 -8.50 16.72
C GLU A 285 19.66 -7.31 16.37
N PHE A 286 18.39 -7.58 16.05
CA PHE A 286 17.39 -6.55 15.89
C PHE A 286 17.07 -5.86 17.22
N ARG A 287 16.92 -4.54 17.18
CA ARG A 287 16.56 -3.71 18.33
C ARG A 287 15.30 -2.92 18.03
N ALA A 288 14.39 -2.86 18.99
CA ALA A 288 13.20 -2.02 18.86
C ALA A 288 13.61 -0.56 18.65
N PHE A 289 13.07 0.05 17.59
CA PHE A 289 13.23 1.47 17.30
C PHE A 289 12.38 2.30 18.26
N ILE A 290 11.08 2.00 18.32
CA ILE A 290 10.14 2.50 19.33
C ILE A 290 9.46 1.27 19.92
N PRO A 291 9.51 1.06 21.25
CA PRO A 291 8.86 -0.09 21.88
C PRO A 291 7.36 -0.09 21.67
N ARG A 292 6.78 -1.27 21.56
CA ARG A 292 5.35 -1.50 21.41
C ARG A 292 4.55 -0.87 22.56
N GLU A 293 3.56 -0.05 22.22
CA GLU A 293 2.58 0.50 23.13
C GLU A 293 1.18 0.17 22.60
N SER A 294 0.31 -0.38 23.46
CA SER A 294 -1.05 -0.77 23.05
C SER A 294 -1.84 0.41 22.52
N ASP A 295 -2.54 0.20 21.40
CA ASP A 295 -3.38 1.18 20.72
C ASP A 295 -2.61 2.40 20.18
N VAL A 296 -1.29 2.25 20.03
CA VAL A 296 -0.44 3.21 19.35
C VAL A 296 0.02 2.64 18.01
N GLU A 297 -0.34 3.36 16.97
CA GLU A 297 0.08 3.10 15.60
C GLU A 297 1.16 4.10 15.22
N TYR A 298 2.21 3.61 14.57
CA TYR A 298 3.23 4.47 13.99
C TYR A 298 3.85 3.81 12.77
N ASP A 299 4.32 4.64 11.85
CA ASP A 299 5.19 4.27 10.75
C ASP A 299 6.44 5.12 10.78
N VAL A 300 7.55 4.61 10.25
CA VAL A 300 8.83 5.31 10.22
C VAL A 300 9.49 5.22 8.87
N SER A 301 9.86 6.37 8.33
CA SER A 301 10.67 6.51 7.13
C SER A 301 12.06 7.03 7.51
N PHE A 302 13.10 6.37 6.99
CA PHE A 302 14.48 6.79 7.21
C PHE A 302 14.98 7.62 6.04
N SER A 303 15.66 8.70 6.32
CA SER A 303 16.19 9.63 5.33
C SER A 303 17.46 10.32 5.85
N CYS A 304 17.97 11.28 5.10
CA CYS A 304 19.14 12.06 5.46
C CYS A 304 19.02 13.49 4.92
N PHE A 305 19.38 14.49 5.71
CA PHE A 305 19.68 15.82 5.20
C PHE A 305 21.16 15.89 4.87
N GLU A 306 21.47 15.70 3.60
CA GLU A 306 22.84 15.61 3.10
C GLU A 306 23.57 16.96 3.27
N GLY A 307 24.72 16.94 3.93
CA GLY A 307 25.57 18.12 4.13
C GLY A 307 24.94 19.24 4.97
N ALA A 308 23.83 19.01 5.67
CA ALA A 308 23.11 20.03 6.40
C ALA A 308 23.63 20.28 7.82
N GLY A 309 24.53 19.44 8.31
CA GLY A 309 25.18 19.63 9.63
C GLY A 309 26.15 20.80 9.68
N GLU A 310 26.57 21.24 10.89
CA GLU A 310 27.39 22.44 11.11
C GLU A 310 28.70 22.45 10.34
N ASN A 311 29.29 21.28 10.09
CA ASN A 311 30.55 21.13 9.34
C ASN A 311 30.33 20.51 7.94
N GLY A 312 29.08 20.51 7.45
CA GLY A 312 28.72 19.86 6.21
C GLY A 312 28.58 18.35 6.32
N GLU A 313 28.44 17.83 7.55
CA GLU A 313 28.09 16.41 7.74
C GLU A 313 26.62 16.14 7.43
N ASP A 314 26.33 14.89 7.11
CA ASP A 314 24.99 14.40 6.89
C ASP A 314 24.23 14.28 8.23
N ILE A 315 22.92 14.57 8.20
CA ILE A 315 22.02 14.36 9.32
C ILE A 315 21.08 13.21 8.99
N PRO A 316 21.37 11.97 9.46
CA PRO A 316 20.46 10.86 9.32
C PRO A 316 19.21 11.09 10.18
N LEU A 317 18.04 10.82 9.61
CA LEU A 317 16.74 11.14 10.16
C LEU A 317 15.84 9.92 10.23
N ALA A 318 15.04 9.84 11.27
CA ALA A 318 13.81 9.07 11.27
C ALA A 318 12.62 10.04 11.28
N VAL A 319 11.73 9.86 10.33
CA VAL A 319 10.47 10.60 10.23
C VAL A 319 9.36 9.68 10.65
N VAL A 320 8.74 9.99 11.77
CA VAL A 320 7.79 9.13 12.45
C VAL A 320 6.39 9.73 12.35
N TYR A 321 5.51 9.03 11.68
CA TYR A 321 4.09 9.29 11.59
C TYR A 321 3.37 8.45 12.65
N HIS A 322 2.61 9.05 13.58
CA HIS A 322 2.03 8.33 14.72
C HIS A 322 0.77 8.97 15.27
N ASN A 323 -0.03 8.16 16.02
CA ASN A 323 -1.25 8.61 16.69
C ASN A 323 -1.13 8.68 18.23
N ALA A 324 0.07 8.57 18.79
CA ALA A 324 0.29 8.47 20.23
C ALA A 324 -0.24 9.69 21.01
N LEU A 325 -0.13 10.89 20.47
CA LEU A 325 -0.55 12.14 21.12
C LEU A 325 -1.78 12.76 20.44
N ASN A 326 -2.07 12.38 19.21
CA ASN A 326 -3.18 12.89 18.44
C ASN A 326 -3.82 11.78 17.60
N PRO A 327 -5.10 11.42 17.80
CA PRO A 327 -5.79 10.39 17.02
C PRO A 327 -5.92 10.71 15.52
N ASN A 328 -5.74 11.97 15.10
CA ASN A 328 -5.66 12.39 13.70
C ASN A 328 -4.22 12.43 13.18
N PHE A 329 -3.32 11.76 13.88
CA PHE A 329 -1.89 11.61 13.62
C PHE A 329 -1.08 12.91 13.65
N GLU A 330 0.21 12.75 13.82
CA GLU A 330 1.22 13.78 13.75
C GLU A 330 2.53 13.20 13.23
N ILE A 331 3.46 14.08 12.85
CA ILE A 331 4.75 13.70 12.31
C ILE A 331 5.84 14.35 13.15
N ASP A 332 6.70 13.48 13.69
CA ASP A 332 7.92 13.86 14.39
C ASP A 332 9.15 13.52 13.53
N VAL A 333 10.18 14.35 13.60
CA VAL A 333 11.49 14.10 12.98
C VAL A 333 12.55 13.96 14.06
N ILE A 334 13.28 12.85 14.02
CA ILE A 334 14.32 12.50 14.98
C ILE A 334 15.68 12.60 14.31
N ASP A 335 16.62 13.35 14.91
CA ASP A 335 18.03 13.34 14.53
C ASP A 335 18.70 12.09 15.11
N MET A 336 18.99 11.12 14.27
CA MET A 336 19.55 9.83 14.70
C MET A 336 21.02 9.90 15.17
N ARG A 337 21.69 11.07 15.02
CA ARG A 337 23.04 11.28 15.61
C ARG A 337 22.98 11.56 17.11
N THR A 338 21.86 12.10 17.60
CA THR A 338 21.73 12.58 18.99
C THR A 338 21.15 11.58 19.95
N HIS A 339 20.49 10.55 19.44
CA HIS A 339 19.81 9.54 20.23
C HIS A 339 20.07 8.14 19.66
N GLU A 340 20.20 7.16 20.53
CA GLU A 340 20.19 5.75 20.16
C GLU A 340 18.82 5.12 20.52
N PRO A 341 18.33 4.15 19.74
CA PRO A 341 17.12 3.41 20.07
C PRO A 341 17.24 2.72 21.46
N PRO A 342 16.16 2.57 22.21
CA PRO A 342 14.77 2.88 21.82
C PRO A 342 14.39 4.36 22.01
N TYR A 343 13.68 4.90 21.05
CA TYR A 343 13.09 6.25 21.12
C TYR A 343 11.72 6.21 21.78
N LYS A 344 11.22 7.41 22.17
CA LYS A 344 9.86 7.60 22.59
C LYS A 344 9.13 8.51 21.62
N LEU A 345 7.88 8.18 21.33
CA LEU A 345 7.02 9.04 20.54
C LEU A 345 6.85 10.41 21.19
N GLY A 346 6.93 11.48 20.38
CA GLY A 346 6.89 12.85 20.84
C GLY A 346 8.22 13.46 21.32
N GLU A 347 9.33 12.72 21.29
CA GLU A 347 10.68 13.24 21.59
C GLU A 347 11.32 13.94 20.38
N GLY A 348 10.83 13.72 19.17
CA GLY A 348 11.32 14.36 17.95
C GLY A 348 10.87 15.81 17.80
N VAL A 349 11.38 16.46 16.78
CA VAL A 349 10.87 17.78 16.34
C VAL A 349 9.55 17.58 15.62
N ARG A 350 8.46 18.03 16.20
CA ARG A 350 7.14 17.94 15.60
C ARG A 350 7.03 18.87 14.39
N VAL A 351 6.78 18.31 13.23
CA VAL A 351 6.79 19.04 11.95
C VAL A 351 5.41 19.20 11.32
N ALA A 352 4.49 18.31 11.62
CA ALA A 352 3.09 18.40 11.18
C ALA A 352 2.17 17.72 12.19
N VAL A 353 0.93 18.22 12.32
CA VAL A 353 -0.06 17.72 13.28
C VAL A 353 -1.44 17.75 12.63
N GLY A 354 -2.18 16.65 12.75
CA GLY A 354 -3.59 16.57 12.39
C GLY A 354 -4.46 17.45 13.29
N SER A 355 -5.69 17.70 12.89
CA SER A 355 -6.63 18.47 13.70
C SER A 355 -6.86 17.82 15.05
N PRO A 356 -6.95 18.58 16.14
CA PRO A 356 -7.26 18.06 17.46
C PRO A 356 -8.60 17.29 17.45
N TYR A 357 -8.65 16.15 18.10
CA TYR A 357 -9.86 15.36 18.23
C TYR A 357 -10.95 16.15 19.00
N GLY A 358 -12.17 16.15 18.47
CA GLY A 358 -13.33 16.86 19.09
C GLY A 358 -13.46 18.31 18.74
N CYS A 359 -12.60 18.89 17.92
CA CYS A 359 -12.83 20.20 17.31
C CYS A 359 -13.84 20.04 16.16
N GLU A 360 -15.10 19.92 16.49
CA GLU A 360 -16.18 19.76 15.51
C GLU A 360 -16.40 21.00 14.64
N HIS A 361 -15.91 22.16 15.09
CA HIS A 361 -16.02 23.42 14.35
C HIS A 361 -14.78 24.25 14.63
N GLY A 362 -13.97 24.54 13.60
CA GLY A 362 -12.76 25.35 13.71
C GLY A 362 -12.99 26.82 14.04
N ASP A 363 -14.21 27.23 14.32
CA ASP A 363 -14.57 28.59 14.66
C ASP A 363 -14.09 29.00 16.08
N ASP A 364 -13.78 28.01 16.94
CA ASP A 364 -13.44 28.26 18.35
C ASP A 364 -11.93 28.22 18.66
N VAL A 365 -11.08 27.86 17.70
CA VAL A 365 -9.62 27.85 17.88
C VAL A 365 -9.00 29.06 17.19
N GLU A 366 -8.71 30.07 17.97
CA GLU A 366 -7.98 31.24 17.46
C GLU A 366 -6.60 30.80 16.92
N PRO A 367 -6.21 31.22 15.70
CA PRO A 367 -4.87 30.96 15.18
C PRO A 367 -3.82 31.52 16.15
N GLY A 368 -2.94 30.62 16.64
CA GLY A 368 -1.92 30.99 17.62
C GLY A 368 -2.32 30.83 19.09
N ALA A 369 -3.44 30.20 19.41
CA ALA A 369 -3.78 29.85 20.77
C ALA A 369 -2.64 29.05 21.44
N SER A 370 -2.22 29.51 22.60
CA SER A 370 -1.05 28.98 23.33
C SER A 370 -1.19 27.52 23.79
N SER A 371 -2.36 26.92 23.61
CA SER A 371 -2.66 25.51 23.89
C SER A 371 -2.37 24.57 22.70
N MET A 372 -2.09 25.12 21.53
CA MET A 372 -1.75 24.31 20.37
C MET A 372 -0.27 23.92 20.42
N PRO A 373 0.06 22.65 20.18
CA PRO A 373 1.45 22.21 20.13
C PRO A 373 2.25 23.01 19.10
N ILE A 374 3.52 23.28 19.40
CA ILE A 374 4.44 23.89 18.44
C ILE A 374 4.45 23.00 17.20
N GLY A 375 4.26 23.60 16.02
CA GLY A 375 4.22 22.87 14.76
C GLY A 375 2.85 22.46 14.29
N THR A 376 1.78 22.87 14.98
CA THR A 376 0.46 22.69 14.37
C THR A 376 0.39 23.51 13.08
N PRO A 377 -0.28 23.01 12.05
CA PRO A 377 -0.56 23.79 10.86
C PRO A 377 -1.06 25.20 11.18
N TYR A 378 -1.93 25.37 12.14
CA TYR A 378 -2.46 26.69 12.56
C TYR A 378 -1.42 27.70 13.02
N SER A 379 -0.22 27.29 13.39
CA SER A 379 0.86 28.19 13.79
C SER A 379 1.82 28.54 12.65
N ASN A 380 1.64 27.97 11.46
CA ASN A 380 2.52 28.21 10.32
C ASN A 380 1.93 29.22 9.32
N PRO A 381 2.33 30.49 9.37
CA PRO A 381 1.80 31.53 8.47
C PRO A 381 2.23 31.36 7.00
N CYS A 382 3.17 30.46 6.73
CA CYS A 382 3.71 30.23 5.39
C CYS A 382 2.90 29.23 4.57
N ASN A 383 1.93 28.55 5.17
CA ASN A 383 1.08 27.61 4.47
C ASN A 383 -0.38 27.70 4.92
N PRO A 384 -1.09 28.76 4.48
CA PRO A 384 -2.49 28.97 4.86
C PRO A 384 -3.41 27.86 4.36
N ALA A 385 -3.10 27.15 3.27
CA ALA A 385 -3.94 26.09 2.73
C ALA A 385 -4.03 24.88 3.68
N ILE A 386 -2.92 24.51 4.31
CA ILE A 386 -2.90 23.44 5.33
C ILE A 386 -3.38 23.97 6.70
N LEU A 387 -3.36 25.28 6.91
CA LEU A 387 -3.61 25.91 8.19
C LEU A 387 -5.02 26.46 8.36
N GLN A 388 -5.57 27.03 7.30
CA GLN A 388 -6.88 27.67 7.31
C GLN A 388 -7.91 26.72 6.70
N GLY A 389 -8.93 26.41 7.43
CA GLY A 389 -9.97 25.49 6.98
C GLY A 389 -9.68 24.03 7.21
N ALA A 390 -8.67 23.72 7.99
CA ALA A 390 -8.32 22.36 8.36
C ALA A 390 -9.32 21.74 9.36
N HIS A 391 -10.60 21.99 9.16
CA HIS A 391 -11.65 21.25 9.87
C HIS A 391 -11.53 19.77 9.53
N GLY A 392 -11.18 18.95 10.53
CA GLY A 392 -11.02 17.52 10.31
C GLY A 392 -9.82 17.15 9.46
N LEU A 393 -8.74 17.93 9.48
CA LEU A 393 -7.48 17.54 8.87
C LEU A 393 -6.98 16.24 9.47
N GLY A 394 -6.95 15.18 8.69
CA GLY A 394 -6.31 13.90 9.02
C GLY A 394 -5.03 13.73 8.22
N ILE A 395 -3.88 13.54 8.88
CA ILE A 395 -2.65 13.17 8.18
C ILE A 395 -2.75 11.71 7.79
N GLU A 396 -2.53 11.40 6.51
CA GLU A 396 -2.62 10.04 5.97
C GLU A 396 -1.23 9.43 5.70
N GLY A 397 -0.21 10.26 5.53
CA GLY A 397 1.14 9.78 5.31
C GLY A 397 2.13 10.86 4.94
N ILE A 398 3.39 10.48 4.91
CA ILE A 398 4.50 11.31 4.46
C ILE A 398 5.45 10.47 3.62
N ALA A 399 5.89 11.01 2.48
CA ALA A 399 6.88 10.39 1.63
C ALA A 399 8.10 11.32 1.50
N ILE A 400 9.29 10.76 1.74
CA ILE A 400 10.54 11.52 1.66
C ILE A 400 11.29 11.05 0.43
N HIS A 401 11.44 11.95 -0.51
CA HIS A 401 12.19 11.72 -1.74
C HIS A 401 13.59 12.36 -1.63
N ARG A 402 14.41 12.15 -2.67
CA ARG A 402 15.76 12.72 -2.65
C ARG A 402 15.78 14.26 -2.54
N HIS A 403 14.86 14.95 -3.23
CA HIS A 403 14.88 16.40 -3.34
C HIS A 403 13.67 17.10 -2.71
N PHE A 404 12.64 16.37 -2.37
CA PHE A 404 11.42 16.92 -1.80
C PHE A 404 10.77 15.97 -0.79
N VAL A 405 9.86 16.52 -0.02
CA VAL A 405 8.98 15.80 0.91
C VAL A 405 7.55 16.03 0.47
N ALA A 406 6.75 14.98 0.43
CA ALA A 406 5.33 15.04 0.12
C ALA A 406 4.51 14.61 1.34
N LEU A 407 3.54 15.43 1.72
CA LEU A 407 2.57 15.16 2.77
C LEU A 407 1.23 14.79 2.13
N GLN A 408 0.69 13.66 2.52
CA GLN A 408 -0.67 13.25 2.17
C GLN A 408 -1.59 13.51 3.37
N TYR A 409 -2.71 14.15 3.11
CA TYR A 409 -3.66 14.47 4.16
C TYR A 409 -5.08 14.58 3.60
N ARG A 410 -6.05 14.53 4.49
CA ARG A 410 -7.47 14.67 4.18
C ARG A 410 -8.02 15.90 4.86
N ALA A 411 -8.64 16.77 4.09
CA ALA A 411 -9.37 17.94 4.57
C ALA A 411 -10.77 17.94 3.94
N GLU A 412 -11.79 18.28 4.73
CA GLU A 412 -13.18 18.28 4.27
C GLU A 412 -13.62 16.97 3.58
N SER A 413 -13.09 15.85 4.06
CA SER A 413 -13.30 14.50 3.52
C SER A 413 -12.62 14.23 2.16
N LEU A 414 -11.89 15.16 1.59
CA LEU A 414 -11.17 15.00 0.33
C LEU A 414 -9.66 14.78 0.57
N PRO A 415 -9.01 13.92 -0.24
CA PRO A 415 -7.56 13.74 -0.18
C PRO A 415 -6.84 14.93 -0.82
N HIS A 416 -5.75 15.35 -0.19
CA HIS A 416 -4.86 16.41 -0.63
C HIS A 416 -3.42 15.98 -0.59
N ILE A 417 -2.58 16.59 -1.41
CA ILE A 417 -1.13 16.41 -1.40
C ILE A 417 -0.49 17.80 -1.29
N ALA A 418 0.49 17.91 -0.39
CA ALA A 418 1.31 19.10 -0.29
C ALA A 418 2.80 18.72 -0.31
N VAL A 419 3.63 19.59 -0.85
CA VAL A 419 5.06 19.34 -1.05
C VAL A 419 5.91 20.45 -0.48
N MET A 420 7.16 20.12 -0.14
CA MET A 420 8.21 21.09 0.13
C MET A 420 9.55 20.53 -0.35
N THR A 421 10.52 21.42 -0.62
CA THR A 421 11.86 20.96 -0.94
C THR A 421 12.55 20.38 0.29
N LYS A 422 13.37 19.35 0.11
CA LYS A 422 14.14 18.75 1.21
C LYS A 422 15.12 19.74 1.85
N ALA A 423 15.64 20.69 1.08
CA ALA A 423 16.48 21.79 1.60
C ALA A 423 15.71 22.70 2.56
N ALA A 424 14.46 23.07 2.22
CA ALA A 424 13.61 23.87 3.11
C ALA A 424 13.22 23.06 4.37
N ALA A 425 12.99 21.75 4.23
CA ALA A 425 12.72 20.89 5.37
C ALA A 425 13.92 20.81 6.33
N ALA A 426 15.14 20.73 5.80
CA ALA A 426 16.37 20.78 6.61
C ALA A 426 16.53 22.12 7.35
N GLU A 427 16.31 23.25 6.65
CA GLU A 427 16.36 24.58 7.26
C GLU A 427 15.35 24.73 8.41
N ASP A 428 14.10 24.29 8.21
CA ASP A 428 13.07 24.38 9.23
C ASP A 428 13.36 23.46 10.41
N PHE A 429 13.83 22.22 10.16
CA PHE A 429 14.22 21.28 11.18
C PHE A 429 15.35 21.83 12.08
N LEU A 430 16.43 22.34 11.49
CA LEU A 430 17.55 22.94 12.22
C LEU A 430 17.15 24.18 13.02
N ALA A 431 16.16 24.91 12.54
CA ALA A 431 15.62 26.08 13.25
C ALA A 431 14.54 25.70 14.29
N GLY A 432 14.20 24.44 14.46
CA GLY A 432 13.13 23.97 15.35
C GLY A 432 11.75 24.48 14.92
N ARG A 433 11.54 24.66 13.64
CA ARG A 433 10.27 25.15 13.07
C ARG A 433 9.46 24.01 12.47
N PRO A 434 8.11 24.14 12.42
CA PRO A 434 7.25 23.26 11.63
C PRO A 434 7.63 23.31 10.15
N TRP A 435 7.38 22.22 9.45
CA TRP A 435 7.59 22.14 8.02
C TRP A 435 6.53 22.94 7.25
N ARG A 436 6.97 23.66 6.22
CA ARG A 436 6.16 24.59 5.44
C ARG A 436 5.82 23.97 4.08
N PHE A 437 4.77 23.20 4.04
CA PHE A 437 4.29 22.56 2.81
C PHE A 437 3.52 23.55 1.94
N THR A 438 3.54 23.31 0.63
CA THR A 438 2.69 23.97 -0.37
C THR A 438 1.77 22.94 -0.98
N GLU A 439 0.47 23.18 -0.95
CA GLU A 439 -0.51 22.29 -1.54
C GLU A 439 -0.36 22.23 -3.07
N LEU A 440 -0.44 21.03 -3.62
CA LEU A 440 -0.52 20.81 -5.07
C LEU A 440 -1.98 20.96 -5.50
N VAL A 441 -2.31 22.09 -6.09
CA VAL A 441 -3.63 22.33 -6.67
C VAL A 441 -3.56 21.99 -8.17
N PRO A 442 -4.37 21.04 -8.67
CA PRO A 442 -4.44 20.79 -10.10
C PRO A 442 -4.86 22.04 -10.87
N HIS A 443 -4.21 22.36 -11.97
CA HIS A 443 -4.51 23.57 -12.77
C HIS A 443 -5.96 23.67 -13.23
N ALA A 444 -6.66 22.54 -13.36
CA ALA A 444 -8.10 22.52 -13.66
C ALA A 444 -8.99 23.13 -12.56
N LEU A 445 -8.43 23.38 -11.36
CA LEU A 445 -9.15 24.02 -10.25
C LEU A 445 -8.83 25.52 -10.11
N GLU A 446 -7.91 26.06 -10.89
CA GLU A 446 -7.57 27.51 -10.89
C GLU A 446 -8.50 28.36 -11.79
N GLY A 447 -9.44 27.75 -12.51
CA GLY A 447 -10.43 28.47 -13.30
C GLY A 447 -11.53 29.08 -12.43
N ASP A 448 -11.93 30.34 -12.73
CA ASP A 448 -13.19 30.90 -12.24
C ASP A 448 -14.32 29.96 -12.68
N TRP A 449 -14.84 29.18 -11.75
CA TRP A 449 -15.96 28.28 -11.99
C TRP A 449 -17.21 29.15 -12.15
N ASP A 450 -17.52 29.49 -13.38
CA ASP A 450 -18.81 30.09 -13.71
C ASP A 450 -19.87 28.96 -13.56
N VAL A 451 -20.85 29.21 -12.68
CA VAL A 451 -21.84 28.21 -12.24
C VAL A 451 -22.74 27.71 -13.41
N ASP A 452 -22.51 28.22 -14.62
CA ASP A 452 -23.25 27.92 -15.85
C ASP A 452 -22.55 26.92 -16.80
N GLU A 453 -21.37 26.36 -16.44
CA GLU A 453 -20.78 25.30 -17.25
C GLU A 453 -21.61 24.02 -17.15
N SER A 454 -21.82 23.38 -18.27
CA SER A 454 -22.68 22.20 -18.35
C SER A 454 -22.11 21.05 -17.49
N VAL A 455 -23.00 20.32 -16.82
CA VAL A 455 -22.61 19.15 -15.98
C VAL A 455 -21.77 18.13 -16.77
N ASP A 456 -21.87 18.14 -18.09
CA ASP A 456 -21.13 17.26 -18.99
C ASP A 456 -19.67 17.68 -19.13
N GLU A 457 -19.35 18.97 -19.20
CA GLU A 457 -17.96 19.47 -19.22
C GLU A 457 -17.24 19.19 -17.89
N ILE A 458 -17.95 19.38 -16.76
CA ILE A 458 -17.41 19.04 -15.42
C ILE A 458 -17.13 17.53 -15.30
N ASN A 459 -17.95 16.69 -15.89
CA ASN A 459 -17.76 15.23 -15.87
C ASN A 459 -16.60 14.79 -16.78
N GLU A 460 -16.38 15.44 -17.91
CA GLU A 460 -15.24 15.18 -18.80
C GLU A 460 -13.92 15.60 -18.14
N GLU A 461 -13.84 16.79 -17.52
CA GLU A 461 -12.65 17.22 -16.79
C GLU A 461 -12.34 16.34 -15.57
N ARG A 462 -13.37 15.94 -14.82
CA ARG A 462 -13.21 14.99 -13.71
C ARG A 462 -12.67 13.65 -14.20
N ALA A 463 -13.17 13.13 -15.32
CA ALA A 463 -12.70 11.89 -15.89
C ALA A 463 -11.22 11.98 -16.31
N GLU A 464 -10.78 13.13 -16.84
CA GLU A 464 -9.37 13.37 -17.19
C GLU A 464 -8.47 13.46 -15.94
N ILE A 465 -8.93 14.15 -14.89
CA ILE A 465 -8.19 14.26 -13.61
C ILE A 465 -8.06 12.88 -12.94
N TRP A 466 -9.14 12.11 -12.91
CA TRP A 466 -9.10 10.74 -12.35
C TRP A 466 -8.21 9.82 -13.17
N GLY A 467 -8.18 9.95 -14.49
CA GLY A 467 -7.24 9.20 -15.34
C GLY A 467 -5.78 9.52 -15.04
N LYS A 468 -5.46 10.78 -14.73
CA LYS A 468 -4.11 11.20 -14.33
C LYS A 468 -3.74 10.73 -12.92
N LEU A 469 -4.69 10.74 -11.98
CA LEU A 469 -4.49 10.23 -10.63
C LEU A 469 -4.36 8.70 -10.59
N ASP A 470 -5.15 7.99 -11.38
CA ASP A 470 -5.02 6.53 -11.53
C ASP A 470 -3.66 6.15 -12.15
N ALA A 471 -3.16 6.94 -13.10
CA ALA A 471 -1.84 6.75 -13.67
C ALA A 471 -0.71 7.00 -12.64
N LEU A 472 -0.87 8.00 -11.77
CA LEU A 472 0.06 8.28 -10.65
C LEU A 472 0.03 7.18 -9.60
N ALA A 473 -1.14 6.68 -9.22
CA ALA A 473 -1.30 5.59 -8.25
C ALA A 473 -0.73 4.26 -8.79
N ALA A 474 -0.94 3.98 -10.08
CA ALA A 474 -0.36 2.81 -10.74
C ALA A 474 1.18 2.90 -10.83
N ALA A 475 1.74 4.10 -10.97
CA ALA A 475 3.19 4.33 -11.00
C ALA A 475 3.87 4.12 -9.64
N GLN A 476 3.14 4.22 -8.52
CA GLN A 476 3.68 4.05 -7.17
C GLN A 476 3.63 2.60 -6.66
N GLY A 477 3.18 1.64 -7.48
CA GLY A 477 3.15 0.22 -7.10
C GLY A 477 2.14 -0.13 -6.00
N GLU A 478 1.31 0.80 -5.57
CA GLU A 478 0.24 0.55 -4.61
C GLU A 478 -0.96 -0.07 -5.35
N GLY A 479 -0.89 -1.38 -5.52
CA GLY A 479 -2.02 -2.15 -5.96
C GLY A 479 -3.16 -2.00 -4.96
N SER A 480 -4.31 -1.47 -5.45
CA SER A 480 -5.63 -1.83 -4.96
C SER A 480 -6.27 -1.08 -3.78
N ALA A 481 -5.68 -0.09 -3.15
CA ALA A 481 -6.40 0.65 -2.09
C ALA A 481 -7.35 1.75 -2.62
N VAL A 482 -7.14 2.27 -3.81
CA VAL A 482 -7.97 3.37 -4.37
C VAL A 482 -9.23 2.86 -5.08
N HIS A 483 -9.34 1.59 -5.41
CA HIS A 483 -10.53 1.00 -6.08
C HIS A 483 -11.75 0.84 -5.17
N GLY A 484 -11.69 1.21 -3.90
CA GLY A 484 -12.82 1.14 -2.94
C GLY A 484 -13.76 2.33 -2.95
N ILE A 485 -13.42 3.45 -3.60
CA ILE A 485 -14.32 4.62 -3.67
C ILE A 485 -15.19 4.46 -4.92
N SER A 486 -16.28 3.76 -4.71
CA SER A 486 -17.31 3.46 -5.70
C SER A 486 -17.81 4.72 -6.40
N ARG A 487 -17.83 4.71 -7.74
CA ARG A 487 -18.64 5.59 -8.62
C ARG A 487 -20.10 5.77 -8.14
N LYS A 488 -20.55 4.93 -7.20
CA LYS A 488 -21.90 4.95 -6.63
C LYS A 488 -22.18 6.16 -5.71
N ALA A 489 -21.17 6.84 -5.21
CA ALA A 489 -21.35 8.05 -4.39
C ALA A 489 -21.57 9.33 -5.21
N MET A 490 -21.23 9.31 -6.51
CA MET A 490 -21.29 10.51 -7.38
C MET A 490 -22.51 10.58 -8.29
N THR A 491 -23.32 9.52 -8.40
CA THR A 491 -24.52 9.52 -9.25
C THR A 491 -25.85 9.64 -8.48
N SER A 492 -25.84 9.91 -7.18
CA SER A 492 -27.06 10.05 -6.37
C SER A 492 -27.41 11.50 -5.99
N SER A 493 -27.11 12.47 -6.84
CA SER A 493 -27.67 13.83 -6.70
C SER A 493 -28.82 14.09 -7.68
N ASP A 494 -29.64 13.08 -7.96
CA ASP A 494 -30.94 13.31 -8.57
C ASP A 494 -32.02 13.37 -7.50
N GLY A 495 -32.51 14.59 -7.32
CA GLY A 495 -33.86 14.97 -6.94
C GLY A 495 -34.60 14.15 -5.89
N ALA A 496 -34.45 14.51 -4.61
CA ALA A 496 -35.49 14.23 -3.63
C ALA A 496 -35.87 15.52 -2.91
N THR A 497 -36.99 16.06 -3.32
CA THR A 497 -37.77 17.08 -2.60
C THR A 497 -38.01 16.67 -1.17
N ALA A 498 -37.80 17.63 -0.26
CA ALA A 498 -38.08 17.52 1.14
C ALA A 498 -39.55 17.09 1.38
N ASP A 499 -39.72 16.00 2.08
CA ASP A 499 -40.98 15.77 2.80
C ASP A 499 -40.70 15.39 4.27
N LYS A 500 -41.44 16.05 5.15
CA LYS A 500 -41.25 16.09 6.59
C LYS A 500 -41.51 14.74 7.22
N MET A 501 -40.60 14.30 8.10
CA MET A 501 -40.93 13.29 9.12
C MET A 501 -41.54 13.92 10.39
N PRO A 502 -42.56 13.33 10.96
CA PRO A 502 -42.96 13.60 12.34
C PRO A 502 -42.23 12.66 13.31
N GLY A 503 -41.88 13.20 14.46
CA GLY A 503 -41.17 12.51 15.50
C GLY A 503 -41.97 11.42 16.25
N GLU A 504 -41.20 10.57 16.94
CA GLU A 504 -41.54 9.99 18.27
C GLU A 504 -40.38 9.15 18.80
N THR A 505 -39.82 9.62 19.88
CA THR A 505 -39.73 9.14 21.29
C THR A 505 -39.33 7.68 21.56
N ARG A 506 -38.19 7.57 22.22
CA ARG A 506 -37.80 6.74 23.40
C ARG A 506 -38.20 5.24 23.45
N ARG A 507 -37.21 4.38 23.41
CA ARG A 507 -36.65 3.71 24.63
C ARG A 507 -35.34 3.01 24.28
#